data_f31113704c3844a6529efb810f831771
#
_entry.id   f31113704c3844a6529efb810f831771
#
_cell.length_a   1.000
_cell.length_b   1.000
_cell.length_c   1.000
_cell.angle_alpha   90.00
_cell.angle_beta   90.00
_cell.angle_gamma   90.00
#
_symmetry.space_group_name_H-M   'P 1'
#
loop_
_entity.id
_entity.type
_entity.pdbx_description
1 polymer ?
#
loop_
_entity_poly.entity_id
_entity_poly.type
_entity_poly.pdbx_seq_one_letter_code
_entity_poly.pdbx_strand_id
1 'polypeptide(L)'
;MAVYEQLAAMGIRPSDLDAVIITHLDPDHVSGVKALKDAKRILLAEDEYFWTCRNVYRARQPQSAYAGVKMEHFWYRGTDDGPNRWAFDLLGDGTIRLVNVPGHTDGQCAVLISNGELLEHKQRFVLLTADAAFAPKNWEQGITPGFGFDPTLQRRALDWIAAKAKHPGCLAVFTSHDPASEPQTVTIGLN
;
A
#
# COMPACT_ATOMS: atom_id res chain seq x y z
N MET A 1 0.90 19.40 -2.60
CA MET A 1 1.23 19.50 -1.16
C MET A 1 1.81 18.16 -0.73
N ALA A 2 2.99 18.13 -0.13
CA ALA A 2 3.60 16.89 0.36
C ALA A 2 2.85 16.35 1.60
N VAL A 3 2.96 15.03 1.87
CA VAL A 3 2.22 14.40 2.98
C VAL A 3 2.50 15.05 4.34
N TYR A 4 3.75 15.44 4.61
CA TYR A 4 4.10 16.08 5.89
C TYR A 4 3.48 17.49 6.03
N GLU A 5 3.29 18.21 4.93
CA GLU A 5 2.60 19.51 4.93
C GLU A 5 1.10 19.35 5.20
N GLN A 6 0.49 18.28 4.66
CA GLN A 6 -0.91 17.96 4.93
C GLN A 6 -1.10 17.57 6.39
N LEU A 7 -0.23 16.73 6.94
CA LEU A 7 -0.25 16.36 8.36
C LEU A 7 -0.10 17.59 9.26
N ALA A 8 0.85 18.48 8.94
CA ALA A 8 1.04 19.71 9.69
C ALA A 8 -0.19 20.63 9.66
N ALA A 9 -0.87 20.73 8.49
CA ALA A 9 -2.12 21.47 8.38
C ALA A 9 -3.26 20.88 9.23
N MET A 10 -3.20 19.57 9.51
CA MET A 10 -4.12 18.87 10.42
C MET A 10 -3.67 18.93 11.89
N GLY A 11 -2.55 19.58 12.20
CA GLY A 11 -1.98 19.64 13.54
C GLY A 11 -1.28 18.34 13.98
N ILE A 12 -0.98 17.43 13.03
CA ILE A 12 -0.34 16.13 13.30
C ILE A 12 1.16 16.26 13.07
N ARG A 13 1.96 15.92 14.06
CA ARG A 13 3.44 15.87 13.96
C ARG A 13 3.86 14.46 13.56
N PRO A 14 5.01 14.29 12.90
CA PRO A 14 5.55 12.96 12.61
C PRO A 14 5.66 12.06 13.85
N SER A 15 6.04 12.62 15.02
CA SER A 15 6.11 11.89 16.30
C SER A 15 4.77 11.40 16.85
N ASP A 16 3.66 11.92 16.34
CA ASP A 16 2.31 11.49 16.73
C ASP A 16 1.85 10.25 15.96
N LEU A 17 2.57 9.90 14.88
CA LEU A 17 2.27 8.73 14.04
C LEU A 17 2.78 7.44 14.71
N ASP A 18 1.91 6.46 14.89
CA ASP A 18 2.28 5.12 15.38
C ASP A 18 3.03 4.31 14.31
N ALA A 19 2.64 4.46 13.05
CA ALA A 19 3.31 3.80 11.94
C ALA A 19 3.20 4.63 10.64
N VAL A 20 4.28 4.59 9.86
CA VAL A 20 4.32 5.00 8.46
C VAL A 20 4.60 3.75 7.64
N ILE A 21 3.75 3.46 6.66
CA ILE A 21 3.89 2.30 5.78
C ILE A 21 4.41 2.79 4.44
N ILE A 22 5.58 2.32 4.05
CA ILE A 22 6.13 2.55 2.71
C ILE A 22 5.67 1.39 1.84
N THR A 23 4.77 1.67 0.91
CA THR A 23 4.19 0.64 0.04
C THR A 23 5.22 0.05 -0.92
N HIS A 24 6.09 0.89 -1.46
CA HIS A 24 7.24 0.56 -2.29
C HIS A 24 8.22 1.75 -2.37
N LEU A 25 9.39 1.55 -2.99
CA LEU A 25 10.49 2.51 -2.94
C LEU A 25 10.62 3.41 -4.19
N ASP A 26 9.60 3.54 -5.01
CA ASP A 26 9.62 4.51 -6.10
C ASP A 26 9.68 5.95 -5.55
N PRO A 27 10.32 6.89 -6.27
CA PRO A 27 10.64 8.23 -5.75
C PRO A 27 9.45 9.00 -5.22
N ASP A 28 8.31 8.92 -5.88
CA ASP A 28 7.08 9.61 -5.51
C ASP A 28 6.38 9.03 -4.27
N HIS A 29 6.76 7.80 -3.86
CA HIS A 29 6.26 7.14 -2.66
C HIS A 29 7.21 7.24 -1.46
N VAL A 30 8.50 7.46 -1.69
CA VAL A 30 9.51 7.44 -0.62
C VAL A 30 10.19 8.79 -0.37
N SER A 31 10.14 9.73 -1.32
CA SER A 31 10.89 11.00 -1.22
C SER A 31 10.51 11.86 -0.01
N GLY A 32 9.31 11.72 0.53
CA GLY A 32 8.84 12.42 1.72
C GLY A 32 9.24 11.79 3.05
N VAL A 33 9.78 10.57 3.06
CA VAL A 33 9.99 9.78 4.29
C VAL A 33 10.93 10.42 5.30
N LYS A 34 11.93 11.19 4.83
CA LYS A 34 12.86 11.91 5.73
C LYS A 34 12.17 12.93 6.63
N ALA A 35 11.11 13.55 6.16
CA ALA A 35 10.29 14.46 6.95
C ALA A 35 9.44 13.73 7.99
N LEU A 36 9.26 12.42 7.85
CA LEU A 36 8.49 11.55 8.75
C LEU A 36 9.38 10.68 9.65
N LYS A 37 10.69 10.91 9.68
CA LYS A 37 11.68 10.07 10.38
C LYS A 37 11.45 9.93 11.89
N ASP A 38 10.71 10.85 12.49
CA ASP A 38 10.39 10.87 13.92
C ASP A 38 9.10 10.10 14.25
N ALA A 39 8.45 9.45 13.26
CA ALA A 39 7.37 8.51 13.49
C ALA A 39 7.86 7.32 14.35
N LYS A 40 6.98 6.74 15.15
CA LYS A 40 7.35 5.64 16.07
C LYS A 40 7.87 4.42 15.31
N ARG A 41 7.27 4.11 14.17
CA ARG A 41 7.68 3.03 13.27
C ARG A 41 7.61 3.50 11.83
N ILE A 42 8.56 3.09 11.00
CA ILE A 42 8.50 3.24 9.54
C ILE A 42 8.72 1.85 8.96
N LEU A 43 7.71 1.33 8.28
CA LEU A 43 7.66 -0.06 7.85
C LEU A 43 7.85 -0.18 6.33
N LEU A 44 8.63 -1.17 5.93
CA LEU A 44 8.91 -1.53 4.55
C LEU A 44 8.91 -3.05 4.42
N ALA A 45 8.34 -3.59 3.34
CA ALA A 45 8.48 -5.01 3.05
C ALA A 45 9.94 -5.38 2.77
N GLU A 46 10.42 -6.48 3.37
CA GLU A 46 11.77 -6.98 3.13
C GLU A 46 11.99 -7.34 1.66
N ASP A 47 10.98 -7.90 1.00
CA ASP A 47 11.02 -8.24 -0.43
C ASP A 47 11.23 -6.99 -1.30
N GLU A 48 10.62 -5.85 -0.94
CA GLU A 48 10.81 -4.57 -1.63
C GLU A 48 12.24 -4.06 -1.46
N TYR A 49 12.79 -4.15 -0.25
CA TYR A 49 14.16 -3.76 0.01
C TYR A 49 15.15 -4.60 -0.79
N PHE A 50 15.01 -5.93 -0.80
CA PHE A 50 15.87 -6.81 -1.59
C PHE A 50 15.74 -6.60 -3.09
N TRP A 51 14.52 -6.34 -3.58
CA TRP A 51 14.30 -6.05 -4.99
C TRP A 51 15.05 -4.79 -5.42
N THR A 52 14.99 -3.73 -4.60
CA THR A 52 15.70 -2.46 -4.82
C THR A 52 17.23 -2.63 -4.82
N CYS A 53 17.76 -3.59 -4.07
CA CYS A 53 19.18 -3.86 -4.02
C CYS A 53 19.72 -4.49 -5.31
N ARG A 54 18.88 -5.00 -6.21
CA ARG A 54 19.29 -5.52 -7.51
C ARG A 54 19.74 -4.39 -8.43
N ASN A 55 20.90 -4.52 -9.05
CA ASN A 55 21.56 -3.46 -9.82
C ASN A 55 20.67 -2.82 -10.91
N VAL A 56 19.81 -3.60 -11.55
CA VAL A 56 18.94 -3.15 -12.65
C VAL A 56 17.89 -2.12 -12.17
N TYR A 57 17.46 -2.21 -10.92
CA TYR A 57 16.36 -1.37 -10.37
C TYR A 57 16.85 -0.21 -9.51
N ARG A 58 18.13 -0.18 -9.12
CA ARG A 58 18.74 0.88 -8.30
C ARG A 58 18.58 2.28 -8.91
N ALA A 59 18.61 2.40 -10.23
CA ALA A 59 18.46 3.69 -10.90
C ALA A 59 17.04 4.27 -10.77
N ARG A 60 16.04 3.38 -10.67
CA ARG A 60 14.64 3.77 -10.49
C ARG A 60 14.34 4.19 -9.04
N GLN A 61 15.01 3.57 -8.08
CA GLN A 61 14.74 3.75 -6.65
C GLN A 61 15.96 4.34 -5.93
N PRO A 62 16.13 5.67 -5.95
CA PRO A 62 17.34 6.32 -5.44
C PRO A 62 17.41 6.18 -3.91
N GLN A 63 18.40 5.43 -3.42
CA GLN A 63 18.65 5.25 -1.99
C GLN A 63 18.84 6.59 -1.24
N SER A 64 19.29 7.64 -1.95
CA SER A 64 19.40 8.98 -1.36
C SER A 64 18.07 9.53 -0.84
N ALA A 65 16.92 9.08 -1.35
CA ALA A 65 15.61 9.54 -0.91
C ALA A 65 15.32 9.13 0.55
N TYR A 66 15.82 7.98 1.00
CA TYR A 66 15.58 7.44 2.34
C TYR A 66 16.86 7.20 3.17
N ALA A 67 18.02 7.60 2.65
CA ALA A 67 19.28 7.45 3.39
C ALA A 67 19.21 8.11 4.78
N GLY A 68 19.61 7.37 5.81
CA GLY A 68 19.58 7.82 7.20
C GLY A 68 18.22 7.68 7.90
N VAL A 69 17.19 7.19 7.22
CA VAL A 69 15.90 6.84 7.84
C VAL A 69 15.98 5.41 8.35
N LYS A 70 15.66 5.19 9.62
CA LYS A 70 15.55 3.86 10.20
C LYS A 70 14.21 3.25 9.79
N MET A 71 14.24 2.23 8.95
CA MET A 71 13.06 1.47 8.57
C MET A 71 13.07 0.12 9.27
N GLU A 72 11.89 -0.31 9.70
CA GLU A 72 11.62 -1.62 10.24
C GLU A 72 11.11 -2.49 9.09
N HIS A 73 11.75 -3.65 8.86
CA HIS A 73 11.36 -4.55 7.79
C HIS A 73 10.35 -5.57 8.29
N PHE A 74 9.33 -5.84 7.46
CA PHE A 74 8.37 -6.90 7.71
C PHE A 74 8.40 -7.95 6.60
N TRP A 75 7.96 -9.16 6.94
CA TRP A 75 7.87 -10.29 6.02
C TRP A 75 6.42 -10.68 5.83
N TYR A 76 6.04 -10.90 4.59
CA TYR A 76 4.73 -11.47 4.29
C TYR A 76 4.63 -12.91 4.82
N ARG A 77 3.41 -13.32 5.13
CA ARG A 77 3.04 -14.66 5.57
C ARG A 77 1.94 -15.20 4.68
N GLY A 78 1.81 -16.53 4.60
CA GLY A 78 0.71 -17.17 3.90
C GLY A 78 -0.64 -16.76 4.48
N THR A 79 -1.60 -16.42 3.62
CA THR A 79 -2.96 -16.02 3.98
C THR A 79 -3.94 -16.54 2.94
N ASP A 80 -5.25 -16.48 3.23
CA ASP A 80 -6.30 -16.81 2.25
C ASP A 80 -6.64 -15.66 1.31
N ASP A 81 -6.07 -14.47 1.51
CA ASP A 81 -6.33 -13.25 0.74
C ASP A 81 -5.08 -12.77 -0.02
N GLY A 82 -5.31 -11.96 -1.05
CA GLY A 82 -4.26 -11.40 -1.91
C GLY A 82 -4.03 -12.19 -3.20
N PRO A 83 -3.44 -11.54 -4.21
CA PRO A 83 -3.19 -12.16 -5.53
C PRO A 83 -2.24 -13.35 -5.45
N ASN A 84 -1.30 -13.32 -4.50
CA ASN A 84 -0.32 -14.38 -4.24
C ASN A 84 -0.55 -15.11 -2.92
N ARG A 85 -1.63 -14.80 -2.20
CA ARG A 85 -1.92 -15.32 -0.86
C ARG A 85 -0.82 -15.01 0.16
N TRP A 86 -0.29 -13.79 0.11
CA TRP A 86 0.75 -13.29 0.99
C TRP A 86 0.36 -11.93 1.56
N ALA A 87 0.37 -11.81 2.88
CA ALA A 87 0.10 -10.56 3.58
C ALA A 87 0.87 -10.49 4.90
N PHE A 88 0.94 -9.29 5.44
CA PHE A 88 1.40 -9.03 6.80
C PHE A 88 0.27 -8.36 7.58
N ASP A 89 -0.12 -8.96 8.70
CA ASP A 89 -1.10 -8.38 9.62
C ASP A 89 -0.37 -7.43 10.59
N LEU A 90 -0.61 -6.14 10.43
CA LEU A 90 0.15 -5.10 11.12
C LEU A 90 -0.08 -5.12 12.64
N LEU A 91 -1.32 -5.36 13.07
CA LEU A 91 -1.73 -5.34 14.48
C LEU A 91 -1.95 -6.76 15.05
N GLY A 92 -1.98 -7.78 14.20
CA GLY A 92 -2.23 -9.16 14.59
C GLY A 92 -3.70 -9.50 14.85
N ASP A 93 -4.62 -8.58 14.51
CA ASP A 93 -6.06 -8.72 14.73
C ASP A 93 -6.88 -8.69 13.41
N GLY A 94 -6.21 -8.67 12.27
CA GLY A 94 -6.81 -8.66 10.94
C GLY A 94 -7.38 -7.32 10.50
N THR A 95 -7.27 -6.27 11.31
CA THR A 95 -7.86 -4.96 10.99
C THR A 95 -7.04 -4.18 9.95
N ILE A 96 -5.72 -4.29 9.98
CA ILE A 96 -4.82 -3.67 9.00
C ILE A 96 -3.90 -4.73 8.40
N ARG A 97 -4.13 -5.06 7.14
CA ARG A 97 -3.32 -6.04 6.40
C ARG A 97 -2.56 -5.37 5.27
N LEU A 98 -1.26 -5.60 5.22
CA LEU A 98 -0.38 -5.21 4.13
C LEU A 98 -0.30 -6.38 3.16
N VAL A 99 -1.04 -6.31 2.06
CA VAL A 99 -1.20 -7.41 1.10
C VAL A 99 -0.17 -7.27 -0.01
N ASN A 100 0.61 -8.32 -0.26
CA ASN A 100 1.57 -8.33 -1.36
C ASN A 100 0.85 -8.26 -2.72
N VAL A 101 1.16 -7.24 -3.51
CA VAL A 101 0.59 -6.99 -4.84
C VAL A 101 1.71 -6.75 -5.86
N PRO A 102 2.53 -7.78 -6.14
CA PRO A 102 3.71 -7.62 -6.99
C PRO A 102 3.34 -7.35 -8.45
N GLY A 103 4.32 -6.83 -9.19
CA GLY A 103 4.22 -6.58 -10.63
C GLY A 103 4.66 -5.18 -11.02
N HIS A 104 4.27 -4.14 -10.26
CA HIS A 104 4.85 -2.81 -10.36
C HIS A 104 6.26 -2.81 -9.75
N THR A 105 6.40 -3.26 -8.51
CA THR A 105 7.62 -3.75 -7.88
C THR A 105 7.39 -5.14 -7.29
N ASP A 106 8.44 -5.82 -6.84
CA ASP A 106 8.34 -7.20 -6.33
C ASP A 106 7.69 -7.25 -4.94
N GLY A 107 8.11 -6.33 -4.08
CA GLY A 107 7.67 -6.29 -2.68
C GLY A 107 6.54 -5.29 -2.38
N GLN A 108 5.95 -4.65 -3.38
CA GLN A 108 4.88 -3.68 -3.17
C GLN A 108 3.71 -4.25 -2.37
N CYS A 109 3.16 -3.43 -1.46
CA CYS A 109 1.93 -3.77 -0.77
C CYS A 109 0.77 -2.83 -1.10
N ALA A 110 -0.43 -3.40 -1.16
CA ALA A 110 -1.68 -2.69 -0.94
C ALA A 110 -2.00 -2.71 0.56
N VAL A 111 -2.75 -1.71 1.03
CA VAL A 111 -3.19 -1.64 2.43
C VAL A 111 -4.70 -1.90 2.48
N LEU A 112 -5.09 -2.97 3.17
CA LEU A 112 -6.49 -3.31 3.42
C LEU A 112 -6.80 -3.01 4.89
N ILE A 113 -7.75 -2.10 5.12
CA ILE A 113 -8.21 -1.72 6.47
C ILE A 113 -9.63 -2.22 6.62
N SER A 114 -9.89 -3.03 7.63
CA SER A 114 -11.19 -3.69 7.83
C SER A 114 -11.71 -3.54 9.26
N ASN A 115 -12.95 -3.96 9.48
CA ASN A 115 -13.54 -4.06 10.82
C ASN A 115 -13.08 -5.28 11.64
N GLY A 116 -12.07 -6.02 11.16
CA GLY A 116 -11.55 -7.22 11.85
C GLY A 116 -12.48 -8.45 11.80
N GLU A 117 -13.62 -8.36 11.13
CA GLU A 117 -14.58 -9.46 11.05
C GLU A 117 -14.04 -10.55 10.09
N LEU A 118 -14.02 -11.80 10.59
CA LEU A 118 -13.53 -12.96 9.84
C LEU A 118 -14.60 -13.53 8.89
N LEU A 119 -15.88 -13.31 9.20
CA LEU A 119 -16.97 -13.77 8.34
C LEU A 119 -17.10 -12.86 7.12
N GLU A 120 -16.84 -13.38 5.93
CA GLU A 120 -16.78 -12.64 4.68
C GLU A 120 -17.99 -11.74 4.46
N HIS A 121 -19.21 -12.24 4.71
CA HIS A 121 -20.47 -11.50 4.52
C HIS A 121 -20.68 -10.34 5.51
N LYS A 122 -19.89 -10.26 6.59
CA LYS A 122 -19.91 -9.19 7.58
C LYS A 122 -18.69 -8.28 7.49
N GLN A 123 -17.68 -8.70 6.74
CA GLN A 123 -16.47 -7.92 6.58
C GLN A 123 -16.79 -6.59 5.87
N ARG A 124 -16.31 -5.50 6.44
CA ARG A 124 -16.34 -4.16 5.83
C ARG A 124 -14.91 -3.65 5.77
N PHE A 125 -14.52 -3.11 4.63
CA PHE A 125 -13.14 -2.69 4.44
C PHE A 125 -13.01 -1.56 3.43
N VAL A 126 -11.86 -0.89 3.49
CA VAL A 126 -11.31 -0.02 2.44
C VAL A 126 -10.02 -0.63 1.93
N LEU A 127 -9.69 -0.37 0.67
CA LEU A 127 -8.48 -0.84 0.02
C LEU A 127 -7.71 0.35 -0.56
N LEU A 128 -6.44 0.49 -0.19
CA LEU A 128 -5.50 1.41 -0.81
C LEU A 128 -4.58 0.57 -1.70
N THR A 129 -4.62 0.81 -3.02
CA THR A 129 -4.00 -0.09 -4.01
C THR A 129 -2.50 0.15 -4.20
N ALA A 130 -1.96 1.27 -3.70
CA ALA A 130 -0.66 1.77 -4.13
C ALA A 130 -0.59 1.77 -5.68
N ASP A 131 0.55 1.41 -6.27
CA ASP A 131 0.75 1.41 -7.72
C ASP A 131 0.39 0.10 -8.43
N ALA A 132 -0.29 -0.81 -7.72
CA ALA A 132 -0.95 -1.93 -8.38
C ALA A 132 -2.10 -1.45 -9.29
N ALA A 133 -2.70 -0.28 -8.97
CA ALA A 133 -3.65 0.41 -9.83
C ALA A 133 -3.52 1.93 -9.66
N PHE A 134 -3.43 2.67 -10.75
CA PHE A 134 -3.32 4.14 -10.76
C PHE A 134 -4.67 4.84 -10.70
N ALA A 135 -5.72 4.22 -11.25
CA ALA A 135 -7.08 4.74 -11.28
C ALA A 135 -8.10 3.60 -11.44
N PRO A 136 -9.39 3.82 -11.16
CA PRO A 136 -10.45 2.81 -11.27
C PRO A 136 -10.49 2.09 -12.62
N LYS A 137 -10.25 2.79 -13.71
CA LYS A 137 -10.22 2.20 -15.07
C LYS A 137 -9.18 1.07 -15.23
N ASN A 138 -8.16 1.00 -14.37
CA ASN A 138 -7.19 -0.09 -14.45
C ASN A 138 -7.87 -1.44 -14.21
N TRP A 139 -8.66 -1.59 -13.16
CA TRP A 139 -9.35 -2.85 -12.89
C TRP A 139 -10.69 -2.96 -13.61
N GLU A 140 -11.38 -1.84 -13.88
CA GLU A 140 -12.67 -1.85 -14.58
C GLU A 140 -12.53 -2.24 -16.05
N GLN A 141 -11.48 -1.77 -16.72
CA GLN A 141 -11.22 -2.00 -18.15
C GLN A 141 -10.07 -2.99 -18.39
N GLY A 142 -9.43 -3.47 -17.32
CA GLY A 142 -8.32 -4.39 -17.42
C GLY A 142 -7.05 -3.78 -18.03
N ILE A 143 -6.82 -2.48 -17.82
CA ILE A 143 -5.64 -1.76 -18.32
C ILE A 143 -4.55 -1.83 -17.27
N THR A 144 -3.45 -2.53 -17.54
CA THR A 144 -2.30 -2.55 -16.63
C THR A 144 -1.62 -1.18 -16.55
N PRO A 145 -1.16 -0.74 -15.37
CA PRO A 145 -0.29 0.43 -15.24
C PRO A 145 0.92 0.35 -16.17
N GLY A 146 1.32 1.51 -16.76
CA GLY A 146 2.36 1.55 -17.79
C GLY A 146 3.78 1.24 -17.30
N PHE A 147 4.00 1.27 -15.99
CA PHE A 147 5.28 0.94 -15.36
C PHE A 147 5.13 -0.32 -14.51
N GLY A 148 6.05 -1.25 -14.67
CA GLY A 148 6.10 -2.46 -13.88
C GLY A 148 7.18 -3.40 -14.40
N PHE A 149 7.60 -4.34 -13.57
CA PHE A 149 8.63 -5.30 -13.96
C PHE A 149 8.03 -6.61 -14.49
N ASP A 150 6.80 -6.95 -14.10
CA ASP A 150 6.12 -8.18 -14.51
C ASP A 150 4.63 -7.94 -14.83
N PRO A 151 4.27 -7.91 -16.13
CA PRO A 151 2.88 -7.72 -16.56
C PRO A 151 1.91 -8.82 -16.10
N THR A 152 2.41 -10.06 -15.91
CA THR A 152 1.58 -11.18 -15.45
C THR A 152 1.19 -10.99 -14.00
N LEU A 153 2.16 -10.60 -13.15
CA LEU A 153 1.89 -10.30 -11.76
C LEU A 153 1.02 -9.06 -11.62
N GLN A 154 1.24 -8.00 -12.42
CA GLN A 154 0.36 -6.84 -12.45
C GLN A 154 -1.08 -7.23 -12.77
N ARG A 155 -1.29 -8.11 -13.76
CA ARG A 155 -2.63 -8.59 -14.11
C ARG A 155 -3.28 -9.32 -12.93
N ARG A 156 -2.57 -10.20 -12.24
CA ARG A 156 -3.09 -10.90 -11.06
C ARG A 156 -3.48 -9.93 -9.95
N ALA A 157 -2.66 -8.90 -9.72
CA ALA A 157 -2.97 -7.85 -8.74
C ALA A 157 -4.25 -7.09 -9.12
N LEU A 158 -4.42 -6.71 -10.39
CA LEU A 158 -5.63 -6.04 -10.88
C LEU A 158 -6.87 -6.93 -10.78
N ASP A 159 -6.77 -8.22 -11.10
CA ASP A 159 -7.88 -9.16 -10.99
C ASP A 159 -8.34 -9.31 -9.52
N TRP A 160 -7.38 -9.35 -8.59
CA TRP A 160 -7.69 -9.35 -7.16
C TRP A 160 -8.33 -8.03 -6.71
N ILE A 161 -7.81 -6.85 -7.14
CA ILE A 161 -8.40 -5.54 -6.85
C ILE A 161 -9.83 -5.47 -7.40
N ALA A 162 -10.06 -5.94 -8.63
CA ALA A 162 -11.39 -5.99 -9.24
C ALA A 162 -12.37 -6.84 -8.43
N ALA A 163 -11.92 -7.99 -7.93
CA ALA A 163 -12.74 -8.84 -7.06
C ALA A 163 -13.06 -8.14 -5.73
N LYS A 164 -12.07 -7.48 -5.10
CA LYS A 164 -12.27 -6.72 -3.87
C LYS A 164 -13.19 -5.52 -4.08
N ALA A 165 -13.05 -4.77 -5.17
CA ALA A 165 -13.91 -3.63 -5.48
C ALA A 165 -15.39 -4.02 -5.68
N LYS A 166 -15.65 -5.25 -6.14
CA LYS A 166 -17.01 -5.79 -6.30
C LYS A 166 -17.57 -6.44 -5.04
N HIS A 167 -16.74 -6.62 -4.01
CA HIS A 167 -17.18 -7.27 -2.77
C HIS A 167 -18.21 -6.40 -2.04
N PRO A 168 -19.34 -6.95 -1.55
CA PRO A 168 -20.40 -6.16 -0.88
C PRO A 168 -19.92 -5.37 0.35
N GLY A 169 -18.86 -5.83 1.01
CA GLY A 169 -18.24 -5.16 2.15
C GLY A 169 -17.21 -4.10 1.78
N CYS A 170 -16.87 -3.93 0.50
CA CYS A 170 -15.95 -2.89 0.06
C CYS A 170 -16.63 -1.53 0.15
N LEU A 171 -16.07 -0.64 1.00
CA LEU A 171 -16.59 0.71 1.19
C LEU A 171 -15.97 1.72 0.23
N ALA A 172 -14.68 1.54 -0.08
CA ALA A 172 -13.95 2.37 -1.02
C ALA A 172 -12.66 1.66 -1.47
N VAL A 173 -12.22 2.01 -2.67
CA VAL A 173 -10.90 1.67 -3.19
C VAL A 173 -10.18 3.00 -3.51
N PHE A 174 -9.01 3.19 -2.91
CA PHE A 174 -8.18 4.38 -3.11
C PHE A 174 -6.97 4.04 -3.97
N THR A 175 -6.70 4.88 -4.94
CA THR A 175 -5.52 4.80 -5.81
C THR A 175 -4.59 5.98 -5.58
N SER A 176 -3.32 5.84 -5.96
CA SER A 176 -2.29 6.86 -5.75
C SER A 176 -2.26 7.95 -6.83
N HIS A 177 -2.70 7.65 -8.05
CA HIS A 177 -2.50 8.52 -9.22
C HIS A 177 -3.80 8.95 -9.93
N ASP A 178 -4.96 8.76 -9.31
CA ASP A 178 -6.22 9.22 -9.89
C ASP A 178 -6.41 10.73 -9.66
N PRO A 179 -6.38 11.56 -10.70
CA PRO A 179 -6.58 13.00 -10.58
C PRO A 179 -8.02 13.36 -10.16
N ALA A 180 -8.96 12.43 -10.26
CA ALA A 180 -10.34 12.60 -9.79
C ALA A 180 -10.54 12.24 -8.32
N SER A 181 -9.49 11.79 -7.64
CA SER A 181 -9.54 11.42 -6.22
C SER A 181 -9.70 12.67 -5.35
N GLU A 182 -10.78 12.72 -4.59
CA GLU A 182 -11.04 13.80 -3.64
C GLU A 182 -10.85 13.32 -2.20
N PRO A 183 -10.39 14.20 -1.28
CA PRO A 183 -10.32 13.88 0.14
C PRO A 183 -11.68 13.48 0.68
N GLN A 184 -11.74 12.33 1.36
CA GLN A 184 -12.97 11.83 1.94
C GLN A 184 -12.71 11.10 3.25
N THR A 185 -13.75 11.01 4.08
CA THR A 185 -13.73 10.21 5.31
C THR A 185 -14.60 8.97 5.11
N VAL A 186 -14.04 7.81 5.38
CA VAL A 186 -14.77 6.54 5.35
C VAL A 186 -14.84 5.97 6.75
N THR A 187 -16.05 5.71 7.26
CA THR A 187 -16.24 5.06 8.55
C THR A 187 -16.38 3.55 8.36
N ILE A 188 -15.45 2.80 8.91
CA ILE A 188 -15.50 1.35 8.98
C ILE A 188 -16.10 1.03 10.35
N GLY A 189 -17.38 0.65 10.39
CA GLY A 189 -18.04 0.30 11.65
C GLY A 189 -17.35 -0.92 12.28
N LEU A 190 -16.95 -0.79 13.54
CA LEU A 190 -16.65 -1.95 14.39
C LEU A 190 -17.98 -2.55 14.82
N ASN A 191 -18.18 -3.86 14.63
CA ASN A 191 -19.38 -4.56 15.13
C ASN A 191 -19.26 -4.83 16.63
#